data_6d468dad5ace6c0adb73dbfa370633c6
#
_entry.id   6d468dad5ace6c0adb73dbfa370633c6
#
_cell.length_a   1.000
_cell.length_b   1.000
_cell.length_c   1.000
_cell.angle_alpha   90.00
_cell.angle_beta   90.00
_cell.angle_gamma   90.00
#
_symmetry.space_group_name_H-M   'P 1'
#
loop_
_entity.id
_entity.type
_entity.pdbx_description
1 polymer ?
#
loop_
_entity_poly.entity_id
_entity_poly.type
_entity_poly.pdbx_seq_one_letter_code
_entity_poly.pdbx_strand_id
1 'polypeptide(L)'
;GRTASTYSGRRKAFERQQQELLSAIDAGRIRIEPPRHLYTVEIPEDNGMNYLYWDRPVSAEQQGKIFLQLRKERFFFPEATAEFLSGRSHVWNSGKEFYGFLDYMFMNPDRDTDSQRLASGFLSRAGFTGIDYPAECSTGGRADGARNYVIFREADLKMTAHDRFRYIGA
;
A
#
# COMPACT_ATOMS: atom_id res chain seq x y z
N GLY A 1 -30.16 -10.92 22.99
CA GLY A 1 -29.51 -10.40 24.22
C GLY A 1 -28.13 -10.98 24.51
N ARG A 2 -27.54 -11.87 23.64
CA ARG A 2 -26.23 -12.52 23.90
C ARG A 2 -25.02 -11.78 23.31
N THR A 3 -25.18 -10.90 22.35
CA THR A 3 -24.06 -10.26 21.63
C THR A 3 -23.43 -9.09 22.41
N ALA A 4 -24.21 -8.28 23.10
CA ALA A 4 -23.70 -7.11 23.85
C ALA A 4 -22.84 -7.50 25.06
N SER A 5 -23.18 -8.60 25.76
CA SER A 5 -22.41 -9.11 26.91
C SER A 5 -21.01 -9.61 26.51
N THR A 6 -20.88 -10.22 25.34
CA THR A 6 -19.61 -10.76 24.83
C THR A 6 -18.64 -9.64 24.42
N TYR A 7 -19.15 -8.55 23.86
CA TYR A 7 -18.34 -7.37 23.51
C TYR A 7 -17.81 -6.63 24.75
N SER A 8 -18.65 -6.48 25.77
CA SER A 8 -18.26 -5.86 27.04
C SER A 8 -17.17 -6.67 27.76
N GLY A 9 -17.25 -8.00 27.73
CA GLY A 9 -16.24 -8.87 28.31
C GLY A 9 -14.87 -8.78 27.60
N ARG A 10 -14.88 -8.77 26.27
CA ARG A 10 -13.66 -8.63 25.46
C ARG A 10 -12.99 -7.26 25.65
N ARG A 11 -13.77 -6.20 25.72
CA ARG A 11 -13.27 -4.85 25.97
C ARG A 11 -12.57 -4.75 27.32
N LYS A 12 -13.18 -5.25 28.40
CA LYS A 12 -12.59 -5.28 29.71
C LYS A 12 -11.31 -6.12 29.80
N ALA A 13 -11.29 -7.26 29.09
CA ALA A 13 -10.08 -8.09 29.01
C ALA A 13 -8.93 -7.35 28.30
N PHE A 14 -9.24 -6.63 27.21
CA PHE A 14 -8.25 -5.83 26.49
C PHE A 14 -7.72 -4.66 27.33
N GLU A 15 -8.61 -3.91 28.00
CA GLU A 15 -8.23 -2.81 28.89
C GLU A 15 -7.33 -3.32 30.04
N ARG A 16 -7.62 -4.48 30.59
CA ARG A 16 -6.79 -5.11 31.64
C ARG A 16 -5.42 -5.51 31.10
N GLN A 17 -5.34 -6.15 29.94
CA GLN A 17 -4.07 -6.49 29.29
C GLN A 17 -3.23 -5.24 28.99
N GLN A 18 -3.86 -4.17 28.54
CA GLN A 18 -3.19 -2.91 28.28
C GLN A 18 -2.61 -2.30 29.57
N GLN A 19 -3.35 -2.32 30.67
CA GLN A 19 -2.86 -1.85 31.96
C GLN A 19 -1.73 -2.71 32.51
N GLU A 20 -1.81 -4.02 32.40
CA GLU A 20 -0.76 -4.96 32.79
C GLU A 20 0.54 -4.70 32.00
N LEU A 21 0.42 -4.47 30.69
CA LEU A 21 1.55 -4.13 29.83
C LEU A 21 2.20 -2.81 30.22
N LEU A 22 1.41 -1.75 30.39
CA LEU A 22 1.90 -0.43 30.83
C LEU A 22 2.61 -0.54 32.19
N SER A 23 2.00 -1.23 33.15
CA SER A 23 2.61 -1.47 34.46
C SER A 23 3.93 -2.26 34.39
N ALA A 24 4.04 -3.18 33.44
CA ALA A 24 5.28 -3.93 33.23
C ALA A 24 6.39 -3.09 32.59
N ILE A 25 6.01 -2.13 31.73
CA ILE A 25 6.93 -1.13 31.14
C ILE A 25 7.41 -0.16 32.21
N ASP A 26 6.50 0.43 33.00
CA ASP A 26 6.82 1.38 34.08
C ASP A 26 7.69 0.74 35.17
N ALA A 27 7.48 -0.55 35.44
CA ALA A 27 8.30 -1.33 36.35
C ALA A 27 9.65 -1.77 35.76
N GLY A 28 9.97 -1.40 34.53
CA GLY A 28 11.20 -1.81 33.84
C GLY A 28 11.30 -3.30 33.52
N ARG A 29 10.21 -4.06 33.71
CA ARG A 29 10.15 -5.50 33.40
C ARG A 29 10.08 -5.78 31.90
N ILE A 30 9.55 -4.85 31.14
CA ILE A 30 9.52 -4.88 29.67
C ILE A 30 10.19 -3.62 29.18
N ARG A 31 11.23 -3.78 28.38
CA ARG A 31 11.90 -2.68 27.71
C ARG A 31 11.41 -2.65 26.28
N ILE A 32 10.65 -1.62 25.92
CA ILE A 32 10.32 -1.35 24.53
C ILE A 32 11.53 -0.67 23.90
N GLU A 33 12.22 -1.39 23.03
CA GLU A 33 13.23 -0.77 22.20
C GLU A 33 12.52 -0.28 20.91
N PRO A 34 12.43 1.04 20.69
CA PRO A 34 11.89 1.56 19.44
C PRO A 34 12.78 1.11 18.28
N PRO A 35 12.23 0.97 17.07
CA PRO A 35 13.03 0.69 15.87
C PRO A 35 14.14 1.73 15.76
N ARG A 36 15.40 1.27 15.82
CA ARG A 36 16.58 2.12 15.97
C ARG A 36 17.21 2.54 14.65
N HIS A 37 16.53 2.30 13.54
CA HIS A 37 17.08 2.53 12.22
C HIS A 37 16.18 3.48 11.43
N LEU A 38 16.76 4.58 10.98
CA LEU A 38 16.17 5.45 9.98
C LEU A 38 16.98 5.29 8.69
N TYR A 39 16.29 4.96 7.62
CA TYR A 39 16.87 4.88 6.30
C TYR A 39 16.40 6.08 5.48
N THR A 40 17.33 6.81 4.91
CA THR A 40 17.04 7.81 3.89
C THR A 40 17.27 7.16 2.53
N VAL A 41 16.24 7.22 1.70
CA VAL A 41 16.29 6.63 0.37
C VAL A 41 15.93 7.67 -0.69
N GLU A 42 16.65 7.65 -1.80
CA GLU A 42 16.23 8.32 -3.02
C GLU A 42 15.30 7.38 -3.79
N ILE A 43 14.19 7.93 -4.27
CA ILE A 43 13.22 7.27 -5.15
C ILE A 43 13.31 7.92 -6.53
N PRO A 44 12.93 7.22 -7.61
CA PRO A 44 12.87 7.81 -8.94
C PRO A 44 12.02 9.07 -8.97
N GLU A 45 12.48 10.07 -9.73
CA GLU A 45 11.73 11.31 -9.90
C GLU A 45 10.36 11.04 -10.52
N ASP A 46 9.37 11.78 -10.03
CA ASP A 46 8.03 11.76 -10.56
C ASP A 46 7.96 12.63 -11.82
N ASN A 47 7.74 12.00 -12.96
CA ASN A 47 7.58 12.67 -14.25
C ASN A 47 6.10 12.86 -14.64
N GLY A 48 5.18 12.66 -13.70
CA GLY A 48 3.74 12.78 -13.91
C GLY A 48 3.08 11.53 -14.52
N MET A 49 3.85 10.49 -14.87
CA MET A 49 3.35 9.32 -15.61
C MET A 49 3.89 7.98 -15.12
N ASN A 50 4.92 8.01 -14.32
CA ASN A 50 5.57 6.80 -13.80
C ASN A 50 5.06 6.36 -12.43
N TYR A 51 4.22 7.17 -11.79
CA TYR A 51 3.51 6.78 -10.57
C TYR A 51 2.02 6.70 -10.81
N LEU A 52 1.36 5.69 -10.23
CA LEU A 52 -0.08 5.64 -10.15
C LEU A 52 -0.52 6.50 -8.96
N TYR A 53 -1.17 7.62 -9.23
CA TYR A 53 -1.67 8.52 -8.19
C TYR A 53 -2.95 7.96 -7.57
N TRP A 54 -2.89 7.67 -6.28
CA TRP A 54 -3.98 7.04 -5.55
C TRP A 54 -5.28 7.84 -5.56
N ASP A 55 -5.15 9.16 -5.48
CA ASP A 55 -6.23 10.14 -5.30
C ASP A 55 -6.57 10.93 -6.58
N ARG A 56 -6.00 10.57 -7.72
CA ARG A 56 -6.21 11.25 -9.00
C ARG A 56 -6.66 10.27 -10.09
N PRO A 57 -7.38 10.77 -11.10
CA PRO A 57 -7.74 9.96 -12.27
C PRO A 57 -6.51 9.37 -12.98
N VAL A 58 -6.65 8.16 -13.48
CA VAL A 58 -5.64 7.54 -14.33
C VAL A 58 -5.65 8.27 -15.68
N SER A 59 -4.53 8.89 -16.05
CA SER A 59 -4.43 9.67 -17.28
C SER A 59 -4.56 8.80 -18.53
N ALA A 60 -4.95 9.41 -19.66
CA ALA A 60 -5.08 8.70 -20.93
C ALA A 60 -3.77 8.01 -21.35
N GLU A 61 -2.63 8.62 -21.05
CA GLU A 61 -1.32 8.07 -21.35
C GLU A 61 -0.97 6.88 -20.45
N GLN A 62 -1.28 6.96 -19.16
CA GLN A 62 -1.16 5.84 -18.23
C GLN A 62 -2.08 4.70 -18.66
N GLN A 63 -3.32 4.98 -19.05
CA GLN A 63 -4.24 3.99 -19.61
C GLN A 63 -3.66 3.32 -20.85
N GLY A 64 -3.00 4.08 -21.72
CA GLY A 64 -2.31 3.55 -22.90
C GLY A 64 -1.23 2.53 -22.56
N LYS A 65 -0.39 2.82 -21.54
CA LYS A 65 0.64 1.87 -21.05
C LYS A 65 0.01 0.59 -20.50
N ILE A 66 -1.03 0.74 -19.70
CA ILE A 66 -1.78 -0.39 -19.12
C ILE A 66 -2.37 -1.25 -20.22
N PHE A 67 -3.03 -0.64 -21.21
CA PHE A 67 -3.61 -1.32 -22.33
C PHE A 67 -2.59 -2.14 -23.15
N LEU A 68 -1.43 -1.54 -23.43
CA LEU A 68 -0.36 -2.24 -24.13
C LEU A 68 0.14 -3.45 -23.34
N GLN A 69 0.23 -3.33 -22.02
CA GLN A 69 0.65 -4.44 -21.16
C GLN A 69 -0.41 -5.53 -21.08
N LEU A 70 -1.70 -5.17 -20.93
CA LEU A 70 -2.81 -6.14 -21.00
C LEU A 70 -2.81 -6.93 -22.31
N ARG A 71 -2.55 -6.27 -23.44
CA ARG A 71 -2.46 -6.97 -24.73
C ARG A 71 -1.31 -7.97 -24.80
N LYS A 72 -0.18 -7.68 -24.13
CA LYS A 72 0.96 -8.61 -24.05
C LYS A 72 0.62 -9.80 -23.16
N GLU A 73 -0.11 -9.57 -22.08
CA GLU A 73 -0.48 -10.57 -21.07
C GLU A 73 -1.90 -11.13 -21.26
N ARG A 74 -2.48 -11.00 -22.45
CA ARG A 74 -3.88 -11.36 -22.79
C ARG A 74 -4.31 -12.77 -22.41
N PHE A 75 -3.38 -13.69 -22.28
CA PHE A 75 -3.67 -15.07 -21.89
C PHE A 75 -4.07 -15.24 -20.43
N PHE A 76 -3.77 -14.25 -19.59
CA PHE A 76 -4.05 -14.32 -18.16
C PHE A 76 -5.44 -13.76 -17.80
N PHE A 77 -5.99 -12.83 -18.64
CA PHE A 77 -7.20 -12.08 -18.31
C PHE A 77 -8.07 -11.80 -19.54
N PRO A 78 -8.64 -12.83 -20.17
CA PRO A 78 -9.39 -12.62 -21.42
C PRO A 78 -10.64 -11.73 -21.25
N GLU A 79 -11.37 -11.88 -20.14
CA GLU A 79 -12.62 -11.15 -19.90
C GLU A 79 -12.34 -9.68 -19.55
N ALA A 80 -11.40 -9.41 -18.66
CA ALA A 80 -11.02 -8.04 -18.31
C ALA A 80 -10.38 -7.31 -19.48
N THR A 81 -9.59 -8.03 -20.26
CA THR A 81 -9.00 -7.48 -21.47
C THR A 81 -10.10 -7.14 -22.47
N ALA A 82 -11.12 -7.96 -22.62
CA ALA A 82 -12.26 -7.71 -23.51
C ALA A 82 -13.09 -6.51 -23.01
N GLU A 83 -13.36 -6.39 -21.74
CA GLU A 83 -14.08 -5.27 -21.15
C GLU A 83 -13.31 -3.96 -21.29
N PHE A 84 -12.01 -3.97 -20.98
CA PHE A 84 -11.13 -2.82 -21.17
C PHE A 84 -11.00 -2.43 -22.65
N LEU A 85 -10.96 -3.43 -23.55
CA LEU A 85 -10.86 -3.23 -25.01
C LEU A 85 -12.18 -2.80 -25.65
N SER A 86 -13.33 -3.07 -25.03
CA SER A 86 -14.64 -2.79 -25.61
C SER A 86 -14.95 -1.28 -25.73
N GLY A 87 -14.02 -0.42 -25.30
CA GLY A 87 -14.18 1.03 -25.36
C GLY A 87 -15.26 1.57 -24.41
N ARG A 88 -15.85 0.71 -23.60
CA ARG A 88 -16.58 1.14 -22.41
C ARG A 88 -15.55 1.60 -21.40
N SER A 89 -14.90 2.73 -21.74
CA SER A 89 -13.88 3.32 -20.91
C SER A 89 -14.48 3.60 -19.54
N HIS A 90 -14.21 2.71 -18.59
CA HIS A 90 -14.29 3.09 -17.21
C HIS A 90 -13.30 4.24 -17.04
N VAL A 91 -13.84 5.43 -16.89
CA VAL A 91 -13.04 6.56 -16.44
C VAL A 91 -12.71 6.23 -15.00
N TRP A 92 -11.50 5.72 -14.78
CA TRP A 92 -11.01 5.47 -13.44
C TRP A 92 -10.82 6.82 -12.76
N ASN A 93 -11.72 7.13 -11.83
CA ASN A 93 -11.71 8.42 -11.13
C ASN A 93 -10.52 8.55 -10.18
N SER A 94 -9.86 7.43 -9.88
CA SER A 94 -8.66 7.41 -9.04
C SER A 94 -7.78 6.19 -9.32
N GLY A 95 -6.49 6.30 -9.04
CA GLY A 95 -5.59 5.15 -9.05
C GLY A 95 -5.99 4.10 -8.03
N LYS A 96 -6.63 4.50 -6.92
CA LYS A 96 -7.20 3.58 -5.93
C LYS A 96 -8.22 2.64 -6.54
N GLU A 97 -9.19 3.18 -7.29
CA GLU A 97 -10.22 2.38 -7.96
C GLU A 97 -9.59 1.43 -8.97
N PHE A 98 -8.63 1.94 -9.74
CA PHE A 98 -7.94 1.13 -10.73
C PHE A 98 -7.09 0.02 -10.09
N TYR A 99 -6.35 0.32 -9.03
CA TYR A 99 -5.57 -0.69 -8.32
C TYR A 99 -6.47 -1.76 -7.68
N GLY A 100 -7.59 -1.35 -7.09
CA GLY A 100 -8.59 -2.27 -6.55
C GLY A 100 -9.20 -3.19 -7.63
N PHE A 101 -9.40 -2.68 -8.83
CA PHE A 101 -9.81 -3.49 -9.96
C PHE A 101 -8.74 -4.52 -10.35
N LEU A 102 -7.47 -4.13 -10.43
CA LEU A 102 -6.38 -5.07 -10.68
C LEU A 102 -6.27 -6.13 -9.58
N ASP A 103 -6.37 -5.72 -8.32
CA ASP A 103 -6.34 -6.64 -7.18
C ASP A 103 -7.47 -7.69 -7.29
N TYR A 104 -8.68 -7.25 -7.57
CA TYR A 104 -9.83 -8.14 -7.82
C TYR A 104 -9.59 -9.09 -9.00
N MET A 105 -9.03 -8.59 -10.10
CA MET A 105 -8.73 -9.38 -11.30
C MET A 105 -7.68 -10.46 -11.06
N PHE A 106 -6.72 -10.20 -10.19
CA PHE A 106 -5.67 -11.15 -9.82
C PHE A 106 -6.07 -12.08 -8.68
N MET A 107 -7.21 -11.79 -8.03
CA MET A 107 -7.73 -12.63 -6.97
C MET A 107 -8.19 -13.98 -7.53
N ASN A 108 -7.55 -15.05 -7.09
CA ASN A 108 -7.95 -16.41 -7.42
C ASN A 108 -8.33 -17.11 -6.12
N PRO A 109 -9.63 -17.42 -5.90
CA PRO A 109 -10.09 -18.05 -4.66
C PRO A 109 -9.53 -19.46 -4.46
N ASP A 110 -9.11 -20.12 -5.55
CA ASP A 110 -8.57 -21.49 -5.52
C ASP A 110 -7.06 -21.56 -5.29
N ARG A 111 -6.41 -20.41 -5.25
CA ARG A 111 -4.96 -20.29 -5.01
C ARG A 111 -4.72 -19.24 -3.95
N ASP A 112 -3.87 -19.58 -2.99
CA ASP A 112 -3.30 -18.60 -2.04
C ASP A 112 -2.31 -17.69 -2.78
N THR A 113 -2.85 -16.86 -3.65
CA THR A 113 -2.08 -15.91 -4.46
C THR A 113 -2.19 -14.51 -3.84
N ASP A 114 -1.04 -13.91 -3.57
CA ASP A 114 -0.95 -12.50 -3.20
C ASP A 114 -1.33 -11.63 -4.42
N SER A 115 -2.64 -11.33 -4.53
CA SER A 115 -3.21 -10.55 -5.63
C SER A 115 -2.61 -9.15 -5.72
N GLN A 116 -2.29 -8.53 -4.58
CA GLN A 116 -1.65 -7.22 -4.53
C GLN A 116 -0.23 -7.25 -5.10
N ARG A 117 0.51 -8.32 -4.83
CA ARG A 117 1.83 -8.53 -5.43
C ARG A 117 1.75 -8.71 -6.94
N LEU A 118 0.73 -9.43 -7.41
CA LEU A 118 0.51 -9.61 -8.84
C LEU A 118 0.10 -8.29 -9.52
N ALA A 119 -0.77 -7.50 -8.90
CA ALA A 119 -1.17 -6.18 -9.39
C ALA A 119 0.03 -5.22 -9.47
N SER A 120 0.84 -5.15 -8.42
CA SER A 120 2.07 -4.35 -8.38
C SER A 120 3.08 -4.81 -9.44
N GLY A 121 3.25 -6.12 -9.60
CA GLY A 121 4.11 -6.69 -10.63
C GLY A 121 3.63 -6.38 -12.05
N PHE A 122 2.32 -6.43 -12.30
CA PHE A 122 1.74 -6.04 -13.58
C PHE A 122 2.01 -4.55 -13.87
N LEU A 123 1.73 -3.66 -12.92
CA LEU A 123 1.99 -2.23 -13.07
C LEU A 123 3.47 -1.93 -13.32
N SER A 124 4.36 -2.61 -12.61
CA SER A 124 5.81 -2.51 -12.85
C SER A 124 6.18 -2.87 -14.31
N ARG A 125 5.61 -3.96 -14.84
CA ARG A 125 5.84 -4.37 -16.25
C ARG A 125 5.17 -3.42 -17.25
N ALA A 126 4.11 -2.73 -16.86
CA ALA A 126 3.48 -1.67 -17.63
C ALA A 126 4.28 -0.35 -17.64
N GLY A 127 5.38 -0.29 -16.89
CA GLY A 127 6.29 0.86 -16.84
C GLY A 127 5.96 1.87 -15.73
N PHE A 128 5.22 1.42 -14.71
CA PHE A 128 5.04 2.22 -13.50
C PHE A 128 6.17 1.91 -12.50
N THR A 129 6.65 2.94 -11.84
CA THR A 129 7.65 2.85 -10.78
C THR A 129 7.04 2.48 -9.45
N GLY A 130 5.82 2.98 -9.20
CA GLY A 130 5.17 2.81 -7.91
C GLY A 130 3.80 3.45 -7.83
N ILE A 131 3.31 3.55 -6.60
CA ILE A 131 2.08 4.25 -6.25
C ILE A 131 2.45 5.46 -5.40
N ASP A 132 1.86 6.60 -5.69
CA ASP A 132 1.92 7.82 -4.92
C ASP A 132 0.55 8.06 -4.25
N TYR A 133 0.52 8.16 -2.92
CA TYR A 133 -0.71 8.37 -2.17
C TYR A 133 -0.54 9.38 -1.01
N PRO A 134 -1.63 10.09 -0.62
CA PRO A 134 -1.59 11.05 0.48
C PRO A 134 -1.17 10.37 1.79
N ALA A 135 -0.28 11.01 2.55
CA ALA A 135 0.21 10.49 3.82
C ALA A 135 -0.92 10.28 4.84
N GLU A 136 -1.97 11.06 4.77
CA GLU A 136 -3.17 10.96 5.62
C GLU A 136 -3.88 9.59 5.51
N CYS A 137 -3.75 8.92 4.36
CA CYS A 137 -4.38 7.62 4.13
C CYS A 137 -3.77 6.49 4.98
N SER A 138 -2.55 6.64 5.48
CA SER A 138 -1.84 5.54 6.16
C SER A 138 -1.53 5.80 7.62
N THR A 139 -1.27 7.03 8.00
CA THR A 139 -0.78 7.35 9.35
C THR A 139 -1.78 8.11 10.22
N GLY A 140 -2.91 8.55 9.65
CA GLY A 140 -3.86 9.43 10.35
C GLY A 140 -3.25 10.78 10.75
N GLY A 141 -2.04 11.09 10.29
CA GLY A 141 -1.28 12.28 10.62
C GLY A 141 -1.64 13.46 9.70
N ARG A 142 -1.72 14.64 10.31
CA ARG A 142 -1.85 15.91 9.60
C ARG A 142 -0.49 16.30 9.01
N ALA A 143 -0.17 15.77 7.86
CA ALA A 143 0.95 16.29 7.08
C ALA A 143 0.37 16.99 5.85
N ASP A 144 0.16 18.30 5.93
CA ASP A 144 -0.33 19.11 4.82
C ASP A 144 0.50 18.85 3.55
N GLY A 145 -0.11 18.11 2.61
CA GLY A 145 0.50 17.82 1.31
C GLY A 145 1.62 16.77 1.30
N ALA A 146 1.91 16.11 2.42
CA ALA A 146 2.89 15.03 2.42
C ALA A 146 2.38 13.82 1.63
N ARG A 147 3.30 13.18 0.91
CA ARG A 147 3.02 12.02 0.07
C ARG A 147 3.81 10.82 0.57
N ASN A 148 3.22 9.65 0.44
CA ASN A 148 3.87 8.36 0.64
C ASN A 148 4.00 7.64 -0.69
N TYR A 149 5.06 6.84 -0.82
CA TYR A 149 5.35 6.11 -2.04
C TYR A 149 5.49 4.63 -1.76
N VAL A 150 4.86 3.81 -2.60
CA VAL A 150 5.13 2.37 -2.68
C VAL A 150 5.91 2.13 -3.96
N ILE A 151 7.18 1.77 -3.85
CA ILE A 151 8.04 1.49 -5.00
C ILE A 151 7.98 -0.01 -5.31
N PHE A 152 7.72 -0.35 -6.58
CA PHE A 152 7.48 -1.73 -6.99
C PHE A 152 8.74 -2.59 -7.07
N ARG A 153 9.91 -1.98 -7.28
CA ARG A 153 11.18 -2.70 -7.40
C ARG A 153 12.20 -2.13 -6.43
N GLU A 154 12.77 -2.98 -5.62
CA GLU A 154 13.84 -2.60 -4.70
C GLU A 154 15.05 -1.98 -5.43
N ALA A 155 15.34 -2.46 -6.64
CA ALA A 155 16.43 -1.93 -7.46
C ALA A 155 16.25 -0.46 -7.86
N ASP A 156 15.05 0.10 -7.74
CA ASP A 156 14.76 1.50 -8.02
C ASP A 156 14.99 2.40 -6.78
N LEU A 157 15.34 1.81 -5.65
CA LEU A 157 15.66 2.51 -4.41
C LEU A 157 17.18 2.67 -4.26
N LYS A 158 17.61 3.86 -3.91
CA LYS A 158 19.00 4.12 -3.55
C LYS A 158 19.08 4.59 -2.11
N MET A 159 19.67 3.78 -1.26
CA MET A 159 19.92 4.16 0.13
C MET A 159 21.02 5.22 0.17
N THR A 160 20.71 6.39 0.74
CA THR A 160 21.64 7.52 0.84
C THR A 160 22.14 7.74 2.26
N ALA A 161 21.36 7.35 3.26
CA ALA A 161 21.77 7.40 4.65
C ALA A 161 21.11 6.27 5.48
N HIS A 162 21.82 5.88 6.53
CA HIS A 162 21.34 4.93 7.52
C HIS A 162 21.76 5.40 8.90
N ASP A 163 20.82 5.94 9.67
CA ASP A 163 21.06 6.46 11.00
C ASP A 163 20.62 5.46 12.06
N ARG A 164 21.47 5.25 13.06
CA ARG A 164 21.15 4.49 14.26
C ARG A 164 20.84 5.46 15.38
N PHE A 165 19.61 5.42 15.86
CA PHE A 165 19.24 6.20 17.05
C PHE A 165 19.47 5.36 18.30
N ARG A 166 20.30 5.86 19.21
CA ARG A 166 20.32 5.38 20.60
C ARG A 166 19.40 6.29 21.41
N TYR A 167 18.37 5.73 22.00
CA TYR A 167 17.60 6.44 22.99
C TYR A 167 18.52 6.61 24.22
N ILE A 168 18.97 7.83 24.48
CA ILE A 168 19.60 8.19 25.73
C ILE A 168 18.43 8.59 26.64
N GLY A 169 17.89 7.61 27.38
CA GLY A 169 16.91 7.89 28.42
C GLY A 169 17.51 8.88 29.43
N ALA A 170 16.75 9.93 29.71
CA ALA A 170 17.02 10.82 30.83
C ALA A 170 16.74 10.12 32.13
#